data_b1589819cebf4bd88d6eb55a17fe14f5
#
_entry.id   b1589819cebf4bd88d6eb55a17fe14f5
#
_cell.length_a   1.000
_cell.length_b   1.000
_cell.length_c   1.000
_cell.angle_alpha   90.00
_cell.angle_beta   90.00
_cell.angle_gamma   90.00
#
_symmetry.space_group_name_H-M   'P 1'
#
loop_
_entity.id
_entity.type
_entity.pdbx_description
1 polymer ?
#
loop_
_entity_poly.entity_id
_entity_poly.type
_entity_poly.pdbx_seq_one_letter_code
_entity_poly.pdbx_strand_id
1 'polypeptide(L)'
;MKNRKDKIAEAKRVSGAESCVECGRCVAACPMAEMYANFSIEMSPRGIIKKTLVGDPVVEDKNIWYCTECNAGTDTCPQGVSCRDLIRKLREAAVDEDLLENAKTCKCCGRAFVAIPVEDFVFARLKDEPPNVFGVLDICPPCRREIYLLRNA
;
A
#
# COMPACT_ATOMS: atom_id res chain seq x y z
N MET A 1 -18.69 13.12 -7.44
CA MET A 1 -17.50 12.59 -6.72
C MET A 1 -17.95 12.03 -5.38
N LYS A 2 -17.51 10.81 -5.01
CA LYS A 2 -17.78 10.27 -3.66
C LYS A 2 -17.02 11.12 -2.63
N ASN A 3 -17.66 11.45 -1.51
CA ASN A 3 -16.97 12.14 -0.42
C ASN A 3 -16.04 11.18 0.33
N ARG A 4 -15.13 11.71 1.18
CA ARG A 4 -14.17 10.91 1.95
C ARG A 4 -14.85 9.81 2.79
N LYS A 5 -15.99 10.12 3.43
CA LYS A 5 -16.73 9.16 4.25
C LYS A 5 -17.23 7.98 3.43
N ASP A 6 -17.74 8.24 2.21
CA ASP A 6 -18.21 7.18 1.31
C ASP A 6 -17.06 6.28 0.85
N LYS A 7 -15.88 6.86 0.59
CA LYS A 7 -14.67 6.10 0.22
C LYS A 7 -14.19 5.20 1.36
N ILE A 8 -14.19 5.70 2.60
CA ILE A 8 -13.83 4.90 3.78
C ILE A 8 -14.87 3.79 4.02
N ALA A 9 -16.16 4.10 3.89
CA ALA A 9 -17.22 3.08 4.01
C ALA A 9 -17.07 1.99 2.96
N GLU A 10 -16.75 2.35 1.72
CA GLU A 10 -16.46 1.39 0.66
C GLU A 10 -15.21 0.55 0.97
N ALA A 11 -14.15 1.16 1.49
CA ALA A 11 -12.93 0.47 1.90
C ALA A 11 -13.23 -0.58 2.99
N LYS A 12 -14.03 -0.25 4.00
CA LYS A 12 -14.50 -1.18 5.04
C LYS A 12 -15.28 -2.34 4.44
N ARG A 13 -16.24 -2.05 3.56
CA ARG A 13 -17.09 -3.05 2.92
C ARG A 13 -16.30 -4.03 2.05
N VAL A 14 -15.42 -3.52 1.19
CA VAL A 14 -14.64 -4.34 0.25
C VAL A 14 -13.64 -5.22 0.99
N SER A 15 -13.03 -4.70 2.06
CA SER A 15 -12.04 -5.44 2.85
C SER A 15 -12.64 -6.37 3.89
N GLY A 16 -13.92 -6.24 4.23
CA GLY A 16 -14.52 -6.93 5.37
C GLY A 16 -13.97 -6.48 6.73
N ALA A 17 -13.42 -5.27 6.83
CA ALA A 17 -12.74 -4.77 8.03
C ALA A 17 -13.61 -4.82 9.29
N GLU A 18 -14.93 -4.66 9.15
CA GLU A 18 -15.88 -4.68 10.27
C GLU A 18 -15.99 -6.04 10.94
N SER A 19 -15.57 -7.13 10.27
CA SER A 19 -15.52 -8.47 10.83
C SER A 19 -14.26 -8.74 11.66
N CYS A 20 -13.38 -7.74 11.84
CA CYS A 20 -12.12 -7.92 12.55
C CYS A 20 -12.32 -8.19 14.04
N VAL A 21 -11.85 -9.33 14.51
CA VAL A 21 -11.88 -9.73 15.93
C VAL A 21 -10.58 -9.43 16.69
N GLU A 22 -9.74 -8.59 16.14
CA GLU A 22 -8.46 -8.13 16.73
C GLU A 22 -7.51 -9.26 17.20
N CYS A 23 -7.54 -10.43 16.58
CA CYS A 23 -6.74 -11.61 17.00
C CYS A 23 -5.22 -11.47 16.83
N GLY A 24 -4.72 -10.47 16.10
CA GLY A 24 -3.29 -10.17 15.93
C GLY A 24 -2.53 -11.03 14.92
N ARG A 25 -3.12 -12.09 14.33
CA ARG A 25 -2.42 -12.97 13.37
C ARG A 25 -1.81 -12.23 12.19
N CYS A 26 -2.50 -11.22 11.65
CA CYS A 26 -2.02 -10.39 10.56
C CYS A 26 -0.80 -9.54 10.94
N VAL A 27 -0.61 -9.21 12.22
CA VAL A 27 0.59 -8.51 12.70
C VAL A 27 1.77 -9.48 12.73
N ALA A 28 1.57 -10.69 13.26
CA ALA A 28 2.61 -11.71 13.35
C ALA A 28 3.10 -12.18 11.95
N ALA A 29 2.23 -12.17 10.94
CA ALA A 29 2.56 -12.55 9.57
C ALA A 29 3.08 -11.37 8.72
N CYS A 30 3.11 -10.15 9.25
CA CYS A 30 3.42 -8.97 8.47
C CYS A 30 4.93 -8.82 8.20
N PRO A 31 5.38 -8.85 6.93
CA PRO A 31 6.80 -8.72 6.60
C PRO A 31 7.38 -7.34 6.92
N MET A 32 6.54 -6.34 7.18
CA MET A 32 6.99 -4.99 7.52
C MET A 32 7.83 -4.95 8.81
N ALA A 33 7.63 -5.92 9.72
CA ALA A 33 8.44 -6.04 10.93
C ALA A 33 9.93 -6.33 10.63
N GLU A 34 10.22 -7.00 9.51
CA GLU A 34 11.57 -7.26 9.05
C GLU A 34 12.10 -6.18 8.09
N MET A 35 11.19 -5.48 7.41
CA MET A 35 11.54 -4.46 6.42
C MET A 35 11.94 -3.12 7.06
N TYR A 36 11.26 -2.73 8.14
CA TYR A 36 11.39 -1.40 8.73
C TYR A 36 11.82 -1.47 10.19
N ALA A 37 12.98 -0.90 10.51
CA ALA A 37 13.50 -0.86 11.87
C ALA A 37 12.58 -0.10 12.86
N ASN A 38 11.77 0.81 12.35
CA ASN A 38 10.79 1.60 13.12
C ASN A 38 9.37 1.00 13.08
N PHE A 39 9.23 -0.28 12.75
CA PHE A 39 7.92 -0.92 12.72
C PHE A 39 7.19 -0.80 14.06
N SER A 40 5.91 -0.45 13.99
CA SER A 40 5.05 -0.31 15.16
C SER A 40 3.68 -0.96 14.91
N ILE A 41 2.93 -1.18 15.97
CA ILE A 41 1.55 -1.68 15.89
C ILE A 41 0.67 -0.77 15.03
N GLU A 42 0.92 0.54 15.06
CA GLU A 42 0.15 1.52 14.28
C GLU A 42 0.35 1.38 12.76
N MET A 43 1.55 0.94 12.34
CA MET A 43 1.86 0.64 10.94
C MET A 43 1.31 -0.72 10.50
N SER A 44 1.00 -1.59 11.46
CA SER A 44 0.57 -2.96 11.20
C SER A 44 -0.82 -3.03 10.55
N PRO A 45 -1.16 -4.15 9.88
CA PRO A 45 -2.50 -4.38 9.36
C PRO A 45 -3.61 -4.15 10.39
N ARG A 46 -3.41 -4.66 11.62
CA ARG A 46 -4.35 -4.47 12.73
C ARG A 46 -4.49 -3.01 13.14
N GLY A 47 -3.37 -2.27 13.21
CA GLY A 47 -3.38 -0.85 13.56
C GLY A 47 -4.19 -0.03 12.57
N ILE A 48 -3.98 -0.23 11.26
CA ILE A 48 -4.73 0.46 10.22
C ILE A 48 -6.21 0.08 10.22
N ILE A 49 -6.54 -1.22 10.37
CA ILE A 49 -7.93 -1.67 10.50
C ILE A 49 -8.62 -0.97 11.67
N LYS A 50 -7.97 -0.94 12.84
CA LYS A 50 -8.53 -0.32 14.05
C LYS A 50 -8.76 1.18 13.86
N LYS A 51 -7.79 1.93 13.36
CA LYS A 51 -7.94 3.36 13.03
C LYS A 51 -9.11 3.59 12.08
N THR A 52 -9.25 2.76 11.05
CA THR A 52 -10.35 2.84 10.10
C THR A 52 -11.73 2.61 10.78
N LEU A 53 -11.80 1.70 11.74
CA LEU A 53 -13.04 1.36 12.44
C LEU A 53 -13.46 2.43 13.46
N VAL A 54 -12.51 3.03 14.18
CA VAL A 54 -12.80 4.06 15.19
C VAL A 54 -13.00 5.44 14.57
N GLY A 55 -12.76 5.61 13.28
CA GLY A 55 -13.01 6.87 12.56
C GLY A 55 -11.88 7.87 12.63
N ASP A 56 -10.66 7.43 12.96
CA ASP A 56 -9.47 8.27 12.88
C ASP A 56 -9.20 8.73 11.42
N PRO A 57 -8.46 9.82 11.21
CA PRO A 57 -8.17 10.36 9.87
C PRO A 57 -7.18 9.47 9.09
N VAL A 58 -7.57 8.22 8.84
CA VAL A 58 -6.73 7.16 8.30
C VAL A 58 -6.25 7.42 6.85
N VAL A 59 -6.98 8.22 6.08
CA VAL A 59 -6.59 8.57 4.69
C VAL A 59 -5.35 9.48 4.68
N GLU A 60 -5.18 10.32 5.70
CA GLU A 60 -4.03 11.21 5.89
C GLU A 60 -2.87 10.51 6.61
N ASP A 61 -3.10 9.30 7.14
CA ASP A 61 -2.09 8.59 7.91
C ASP A 61 -0.99 8.03 6.99
N LYS A 62 0.24 8.56 7.15
CA LYS A 62 1.41 8.05 6.41
C LYS A 62 1.63 6.55 6.53
N ASN A 63 1.13 5.92 7.59
CA ASN A 63 1.31 4.50 7.85
C ASN A 63 0.65 3.61 6.78
N ILE A 64 -0.38 4.09 6.08
CA ILE A 64 -0.96 3.34 4.96
C ILE A 64 0.04 3.12 3.81
N TRP A 65 1.07 3.98 3.69
CA TRP A 65 2.05 3.93 2.61
C TRP A 65 3.21 2.96 2.86
N TYR A 66 3.43 2.50 4.09
CA TYR A 66 4.45 1.51 4.39
C TYR A 66 4.08 0.09 3.95
N CYS A 67 2.78 -0.20 3.81
CA CYS A 67 2.29 -1.53 3.44
C CYS A 67 2.73 -1.93 2.02
N THR A 68 3.23 -3.16 1.86
CA THR A 68 3.63 -3.75 0.57
C THR A 68 2.44 -4.31 -0.22
N GLU A 69 1.24 -4.23 0.30
CA GLU A 69 0.02 -4.83 -0.28
C GLU A 69 0.15 -6.35 -0.54
N CYS A 70 0.92 -7.06 0.27
CA CYS A 70 1.01 -8.51 0.23
C CYS A 70 -0.28 -9.18 0.77
N ASN A 71 -0.44 -10.48 0.56
CA ASN A 71 -1.60 -11.22 1.06
C ASN A 71 -1.39 -11.84 2.45
N ALA A 72 -0.18 -11.77 3.03
CA ALA A 72 0.15 -12.52 4.26
C ALA A 72 -0.87 -12.33 5.39
N GLY A 73 -1.32 -11.08 5.62
CA GLY A 73 -2.34 -10.81 6.64
C GLY A 73 -3.73 -11.34 6.29
N THR A 74 -4.09 -11.35 5.00
CA THR A 74 -5.37 -11.89 4.50
C THR A 74 -5.41 -13.41 4.65
N ASP A 75 -4.35 -14.08 4.22
CA ASP A 75 -4.26 -15.55 4.20
C ASP A 75 -4.29 -16.16 5.63
N THR A 76 -3.84 -15.40 6.63
CA THR A 76 -3.85 -15.83 8.04
C THR A 76 -5.09 -15.35 8.81
N CYS A 77 -5.96 -14.55 8.20
CA CYS A 77 -7.11 -13.97 8.90
C CYS A 77 -8.26 -14.97 9.06
N PRO A 78 -8.68 -15.32 10.31
CA PRO A 78 -9.78 -16.26 10.53
C PRO A 78 -11.15 -15.73 10.10
N GLN A 79 -11.27 -14.39 9.92
CA GLN A 79 -12.49 -13.73 9.49
C GLN A 79 -12.44 -13.32 8.01
N GLY A 80 -11.38 -13.69 7.28
CA GLY A 80 -11.24 -13.34 5.86
C GLY A 80 -11.06 -11.84 5.58
N VAL A 81 -10.66 -11.04 6.56
CA VAL A 81 -10.42 -9.59 6.37
C VAL A 81 -9.24 -9.38 5.44
N SER A 82 -9.46 -8.69 4.32
CA SER A 82 -8.40 -8.32 3.37
C SER A 82 -7.76 -6.99 3.74
N CYS A 83 -6.67 -7.03 4.49
CA CYS A 83 -5.90 -5.82 4.79
C CYS A 83 -5.33 -5.17 3.51
N ARG A 84 -4.94 -5.98 2.53
CA ARG A 84 -4.48 -5.48 1.23
C ARG A 84 -5.52 -4.60 0.55
N ASP A 85 -6.76 -5.07 0.46
CA ASP A 85 -7.82 -4.34 -0.22
C ASP A 85 -8.24 -3.08 0.57
N LEU A 86 -8.19 -3.15 1.91
CA LEU A 86 -8.36 -1.97 2.76
C LEU A 86 -7.32 -0.89 2.42
N ILE A 87 -6.03 -1.24 2.48
CA ILE A 87 -4.93 -0.31 2.20
C ILE A 87 -5.04 0.27 0.79
N ARG A 88 -5.33 -0.57 -0.21
CA ARG A 88 -5.50 -0.13 -1.59
C ARG A 88 -6.59 0.92 -1.72
N LYS A 89 -7.76 0.69 -1.11
CA LYS A 89 -8.87 1.64 -1.13
C LYS A 89 -8.57 2.93 -0.37
N LEU A 90 -7.84 2.87 0.74
CA LEU A 90 -7.41 4.06 1.46
C LEU A 90 -6.39 4.89 0.65
N ARG A 91 -5.44 4.24 -0.03
CA ARG A 91 -4.51 4.92 -0.93
C ARG A 91 -5.21 5.52 -2.16
N GLU A 92 -6.17 4.82 -2.77
CA GLU A 92 -7.01 5.38 -3.83
C GLU A 92 -7.72 6.66 -3.34
N ALA A 93 -8.26 6.65 -2.12
CA ALA A 93 -8.88 7.82 -1.52
C ALA A 93 -7.89 8.98 -1.30
N ALA A 94 -6.67 8.68 -0.84
CA ALA A 94 -5.61 9.66 -0.65
C ALA A 94 -5.16 10.28 -1.97
N VAL A 95 -4.98 9.47 -3.02
CA VAL A 95 -4.64 9.95 -4.37
C VAL A 95 -5.72 10.86 -4.95
N ASP A 96 -6.99 10.51 -4.77
CA ASP A 96 -8.12 11.33 -5.24
C ASP A 96 -8.23 12.68 -4.51
N GLU A 97 -7.60 12.80 -3.34
CA GLU A 97 -7.54 14.03 -2.53
C GLU A 97 -6.18 14.76 -2.66
N ASP A 98 -5.37 14.34 -3.63
CA ASP A 98 -4.02 14.89 -3.90
C ASP A 98 -3.03 14.76 -2.72
N LEU A 99 -3.23 13.78 -1.84
CA LEU A 99 -2.34 13.47 -0.73
C LEU A 99 -1.19 12.55 -1.20
N LEU A 100 -0.33 13.07 -2.05
CA LEU A 100 0.70 12.31 -2.79
C LEU A 100 2.09 12.33 -2.14
N GLU A 101 2.27 12.92 -0.97
CA GLU A 101 3.59 13.09 -0.31
C GLU A 101 4.37 11.78 -0.16
N ASN A 102 3.67 10.65 -0.01
CA ASN A 102 4.26 9.33 0.16
C ASN A 102 4.05 8.41 -1.06
N ALA A 103 3.63 8.96 -2.19
CA ALA A 103 3.38 8.24 -3.44
C ALA A 103 4.34 8.69 -4.54
N LYS A 104 5.00 7.74 -5.18
CA LYS A 104 5.80 8.01 -6.39
C LYS A 104 4.91 8.01 -7.62
N THR A 105 5.11 8.99 -8.48
CA THR A 105 4.44 9.11 -9.78
C THR A 105 5.29 8.54 -10.92
N CYS A 106 4.63 7.93 -11.88
CA CYS A 106 5.27 7.38 -13.07
C CYS A 106 5.81 8.50 -13.98
N LYS A 107 7.09 8.43 -14.36
CA LYS A 107 7.70 9.41 -15.30
C LYS A 107 7.07 9.40 -16.69
N CYS A 108 6.38 8.32 -17.08
CA CYS A 108 5.75 8.21 -18.39
C CYS A 108 4.31 8.74 -18.41
N CYS A 109 3.45 8.30 -17.47
CA CYS A 109 2.01 8.63 -17.48
C CYS A 109 1.54 9.49 -16.31
N GLY A 110 2.42 9.90 -15.40
CA GLY A 110 2.09 10.75 -14.24
C GLY A 110 1.29 10.07 -13.13
N ARG A 111 0.83 8.83 -13.31
CA ARG A 111 0.01 8.12 -12.32
C ARG A 111 0.83 7.72 -11.10
N ALA A 112 0.28 7.91 -9.91
CA ALA A 112 0.83 7.33 -8.68
C ALA A 112 0.78 5.78 -8.76
N PHE A 113 1.88 5.08 -8.43
CA PHE A 113 1.95 3.63 -8.64
C PHE A 113 2.71 2.86 -7.58
N VAL A 114 3.54 3.50 -6.77
CA VAL A 114 4.26 2.86 -5.67
C VAL A 114 4.37 3.80 -4.47
N ALA A 115 4.40 3.22 -3.28
CA ALA A 115 4.64 3.97 -2.06
C ALA A 115 6.14 4.25 -1.89
N ILE A 116 6.52 5.47 -1.59
CA ILE A 116 7.92 5.88 -1.40
C ILE A 116 8.65 5.02 -0.38
N PRO A 117 8.10 4.72 0.82
CA PRO A 117 8.80 3.87 1.79
C PRO A 117 9.10 2.45 1.28
N VAL A 118 8.23 1.91 0.41
CA VAL A 118 8.46 0.59 -0.21
C VAL A 118 9.55 0.69 -1.26
N GLU A 119 9.57 1.76 -2.06
CA GLU A 119 10.61 2.02 -3.04
C GLU A 119 11.98 2.18 -2.37
N ASP A 120 12.08 2.97 -1.31
CA ASP A 120 13.31 3.19 -0.55
C ASP A 120 13.89 1.87 -0.03
N PHE A 121 13.02 0.98 0.46
CA PHE A 121 13.43 -0.36 0.86
C PHE A 121 13.99 -1.18 -0.31
N VAL A 122 13.37 -1.12 -1.48
CA VAL A 122 13.83 -1.80 -2.70
C VAL A 122 15.16 -1.23 -3.17
N PHE A 123 15.29 0.11 -3.20
CA PHE A 123 16.55 0.77 -3.56
C PHE A 123 17.70 0.36 -2.65
N ALA A 124 17.48 0.31 -1.34
CA ALA A 124 18.50 -0.11 -0.38
C ALA A 124 19.00 -1.56 -0.63
N ARG A 125 18.12 -2.44 -1.14
CA ARG A 125 18.47 -3.83 -1.48
C ARG A 125 19.17 -3.96 -2.84
N LEU A 126 18.91 -3.05 -3.76
CA LEU A 126 19.46 -3.04 -5.12
C LEU A 126 20.68 -2.13 -5.28
N LYS A 127 21.24 -1.59 -4.21
CA LYS A 127 22.34 -0.61 -4.24
C LYS A 127 23.57 -1.04 -5.04
N ASP A 128 23.83 -2.36 -5.12
CA ASP A 128 24.97 -2.95 -5.81
C ASP A 128 24.66 -3.36 -7.27
N GLU A 129 23.42 -3.13 -7.72
CA GLU A 129 22.98 -3.45 -9.07
C GLU A 129 23.38 -2.36 -10.07
N PRO A 130 23.49 -2.71 -11.38
CA PRO A 130 23.81 -1.73 -12.42
C PRO A 130 22.79 -0.60 -12.51
N PRO A 131 23.22 0.64 -12.87
CA PRO A 131 22.35 1.83 -12.86
C PRO A 131 21.08 1.70 -13.74
N ASN A 132 21.12 0.90 -14.80
CA ASN A 132 19.96 0.67 -15.66
C ASN A 132 18.79 -0.05 -14.97
N VAL A 133 19.04 -0.77 -13.89
CA VAL A 133 17.99 -1.42 -13.07
C VAL A 133 17.11 -0.36 -12.41
N PHE A 134 17.70 0.73 -11.93
CA PHE A 134 16.95 1.79 -11.26
C PHE A 134 15.99 2.54 -12.19
N GLY A 135 16.35 2.71 -13.46
CA GLY A 135 15.46 3.36 -14.44
C GLY A 135 14.12 2.64 -14.61
N VAL A 136 14.07 1.34 -14.36
CA VAL A 136 12.84 0.56 -14.41
C VAL A 136 11.89 0.93 -13.26
N LEU A 137 12.42 1.33 -12.10
CA LEU A 137 11.63 1.70 -10.92
C LEU A 137 10.91 3.03 -11.05
N ASP A 138 11.28 3.86 -12.02
CA ASP A 138 10.65 5.16 -12.29
C ASP A 138 9.38 5.08 -13.14
N ILE A 139 9.09 3.89 -13.67
CA ILE A 139 8.01 3.68 -14.64
C ILE A 139 7.03 2.64 -14.10
N CYS A 140 5.72 2.93 -14.14
CA CYS A 140 4.71 1.99 -13.64
C CYS A 140 4.63 0.70 -14.48
N PRO A 141 4.14 -0.42 -13.92
CA PRO A 141 4.09 -1.71 -14.62
C PRO A 141 3.37 -1.68 -15.97
N PRO A 142 2.23 -0.99 -16.15
CA PRO A 142 1.61 -0.86 -17.46
C PRO A 142 2.51 -0.19 -18.50
N CYS A 143 3.10 0.96 -18.15
CA CYS A 143 4.00 1.68 -19.08
C CYS A 143 5.28 0.88 -19.40
N ARG A 144 5.84 0.16 -18.40
CA ARG A 144 6.99 -0.74 -18.65
C ARG A 144 6.66 -1.81 -19.68
N ARG A 145 5.48 -2.44 -19.54
CA ARG A 145 5.04 -3.47 -20.48
C ARG A 145 4.87 -2.91 -21.89
N GLU A 146 4.29 -1.72 -22.02
CA GLU A 146 4.12 -1.07 -23.33
C GLU A 146 5.45 -0.74 -23.99
N ILE A 147 6.39 -0.13 -23.26
CA ILE A 147 7.75 0.16 -23.75
C ILE A 147 8.45 -1.13 -24.17
N TYR A 148 8.31 -2.22 -23.41
CA TYR A 148 8.90 -3.52 -23.74
C TYR A 148 8.33 -4.10 -25.04
N LEU A 149 7.03 -4.04 -25.22
CA LEU A 149 6.36 -4.52 -26.42
C LEU A 149 6.79 -3.73 -27.66
N LEU A 150 6.85 -2.40 -27.57
CA LEU A 150 7.28 -1.52 -28.67
C LEU A 150 8.75 -1.73 -29.07
N ARG A 151 9.61 -2.16 -28.14
CA ARG A 151 11.02 -2.45 -28.46
C ARG A 151 11.23 -3.77 -29.17
N ASN A 152 10.26 -4.68 -29.11
CA ASN A 152 10.34 -6.03 -29.70
C ASN A 152 9.37 -6.22 -30.88
N ALA A 153 8.71 -5.13 -31.33
CA ALA A 153 7.92 -5.09 -32.55
C ALA A 153 8.72 -4.47 -33.70
#